data_7e35affd21289bbcb4cd285f8a0350be
#
_entry.id   7e35affd21289bbcb4cd285f8a0350be
#
_cell.length_a   1.000
_cell.length_b   1.000
_cell.length_c   1.000
_cell.angle_alpha   90.00
_cell.angle_beta   90.00
_cell.angle_gamma   90.00
#
_symmetry.space_group_name_H-M   'P 1'
#
loop_
_entity.id
_entity.type
_entity.pdbx_description
1 polymer ?
#
loop_
_entity_poly.entity_id
_entity_poly.type
_entity_poly.pdbx_seq_one_letter_code
_entity_poly.pdbx_strand_id
1 'polypeptide(L)'
;DWFVFGNAFLELRSNMLGEPLKLRHALAKYMRRGSDLESWWYVQDGKDAFQFRPGKVCHLMNPDINQEIYGMPEYLGALLSASLSHSADMFRKLYYDNGSHAGCIIYIGAAQVNRESMDS
;
A
#
# COMPACT_ATOMS: atom_id res chain seq x y z
N ASP A 1 -9.27 -5.91 -6.02
CA ASP A 1 -7.87 -5.99 -6.49
C ASP A 1 -7.45 -4.79 -7.35
N TRP A 2 -8.32 -4.32 -8.24
CA TRP A 2 -8.02 -3.20 -9.15
C TRP A 2 -7.48 -1.96 -8.43
N PHE A 3 -8.19 -1.46 -7.43
CA PHE A 3 -7.78 -0.24 -6.71
C PHE A 3 -6.54 -0.44 -5.83
N VAL A 4 -6.33 -1.65 -5.31
CA VAL A 4 -5.22 -1.94 -4.41
C VAL A 4 -3.92 -2.22 -5.15
N PHE A 5 -3.99 -2.98 -6.25
CA PHE A 5 -2.82 -3.44 -6.99
C PHE A 5 -2.66 -2.80 -8.37
N GLY A 6 -3.69 -2.12 -8.88
CA GLY A 6 -3.74 -1.69 -10.27
C GLY A 6 -3.88 -2.84 -11.27
N ASN A 7 -4.21 -4.05 -10.79
CA ASN A 7 -4.37 -5.27 -11.56
C ASN A 7 -5.61 -6.02 -11.12
N ALA A 8 -6.31 -6.61 -12.07
CA ALA A 8 -7.39 -7.56 -11.83
C ALA A 8 -7.27 -8.74 -12.79
N PHE A 9 -7.51 -9.93 -12.29
CA PHE A 9 -7.36 -11.16 -13.05
C PHE A 9 -8.66 -11.94 -13.04
N LEU A 10 -9.07 -12.38 -14.24
CA LEU A 10 -10.23 -13.21 -14.44
C LEU A 10 -9.83 -14.51 -15.15
N GLU A 11 -10.16 -15.63 -14.56
CA GLU A 11 -9.99 -16.95 -15.15
C GLU A 11 -11.22 -17.33 -15.95
N LEU A 12 -11.05 -17.65 -17.22
CA LEU A 12 -12.10 -18.23 -18.06
C LEU A 12 -12.14 -19.73 -17.86
N ARG A 13 -13.19 -20.21 -17.23
CA ARG A 13 -13.46 -21.65 -17.11
C ARG A 13 -14.34 -22.12 -18.26
N SER A 14 -13.90 -23.19 -18.91
CA SER A 14 -14.62 -23.84 -20.02
C SER A 14 -15.16 -25.19 -19.57
N ASN A 15 -16.20 -25.66 -20.26
CA ASN A 15 -16.68 -27.05 -20.15
C ASN A 15 -15.73 -28.02 -20.85
N MET A 16 -16.04 -29.31 -20.84
CA MET A 16 -15.22 -30.33 -21.48
C MET A 16 -15.20 -30.19 -23.02
N LEU A 17 -16.17 -29.51 -23.59
CA LEU A 17 -16.30 -29.25 -25.04
C LEU A 17 -15.52 -27.96 -25.46
N GLY A 18 -14.91 -27.26 -24.51
CA GLY A 18 -14.16 -26.02 -24.78
C GLY A 18 -15.01 -24.76 -24.81
N GLU A 19 -16.31 -24.85 -24.59
CA GLU A 19 -17.19 -23.69 -24.55
C GLU A 19 -17.00 -22.89 -23.23
N PRO A 20 -17.09 -21.55 -23.28
CA PRO A 20 -16.96 -20.76 -22.11
C PRO A 20 -18.13 -20.98 -21.14
N LEU A 21 -17.82 -21.35 -19.91
CA LEU A 21 -18.81 -21.64 -18.88
C LEU A 21 -19.01 -20.48 -17.91
N LYS A 22 -17.92 -19.95 -17.36
CA LYS A 22 -17.94 -18.84 -16.40
C LYS A 22 -16.61 -18.13 -16.28
N LEU A 23 -16.66 -16.89 -15.83
CA LEU A 23 -15.49 -16.14 -15.36
C LEU A 23 -15.37 -16.30 -13.84
N ARG A 24 -14.16 -16.53 -13.38
CA ARG A 24 -13.82 -16.59 -11.96
C ARG A 24 -12.75 -15.55 -11.65
N HIS A 25 -12.96 -14.80 -10.59
CA HIS A 25 -11.94 -13.87 -10.08
C HIS A 25 -10.76 -14.65 -9.51
N ALA A 26 -9.55 -14.30 -9.94
CA ALA A 26 -8.29 -14.78 -9.37
C ALA A 26 -7.64 -13.64 -8.57
N LEU A 27 -7.28 -13.91 -7.32
CA LEU A 27 -6.71 -12.89 -6.43
C LEU A 27 -5.35 -12.40 -6.94
N ALA A 28 -5.22 -11.11 -7.21
CA ALA A 28 -4.03 -10.51 -7.80
C ALA A 28 -2.76 -10.75 -6.96
N LYS A 29 -2.88 -10.82 -5.63
CA LYS A 29 -1.75 -11.09 -4.74
C LYS A 29 -1.05 -12.44 -4.99
N TYR A 30 -1.76 -13.42 -5.52
CA TYR A 30 -1.23 -14.75 -5.81
C TYR A 30 -0.88 -14.96 -7.28
N MET A 31 -1.28 -14.06 -8.16
CA MET A 31 -1.00 -14.17 -9.59
C MET A 31 0.45 -13.76 -9.87
N ARG A 32 1.14 -14.62 -10.64
CA ARG A 32 2.51 -14.38 -11.08
C ARG A 32 2.63 -14.68 -12.57
N ARG A 33 3.34 -13.81 -13.26
CA ARG A 33 3.67 -14.03 -14.67
C ARG A 33 4.90 -14.92 -14.78
N GLY A 34 4.87 -15.87 -15.70
CA GLY A 34 6.01 -16.74 -15.95
C GLY A 34 7.19 -16.00 -16.60
N SER A 35 8.35 -16.61 -16.57
CA SER A 35 9.58 -16.07 -17.20
C SER A 35 9.49 -15.91 -18.71
N ASP A 36 8.60 -16.66 -19.35
CA ASP A 36 8.26 -16.55 -20.77
C ASP A 36 7.35 -15.35 -21.11
N LEU A 37 6.86 -14.64 -20.10
CA LEU A 37 5.94 -13.49 -20.18
C LEU A 37 4.56 -13.84 -20.81
N GLU A 38 4.28 -15.10 -21.04
CA GLU A 38 3.00 -15.57 -21.63
C GLU A 38 2.18 -16.42 -20.67
N SER A 39 2.85 -17.18 -19.81
CA SER A 39 2.18 -18.06 -18.84
C SER A 39 1.82 -17.31 -17.56
N TRP A 40 0.73 -17.78 -16.92
CA TRP A 40 0.25 -17.29 -15.65
C TRP A 40 0.25 -18.40 -14.62
N TRP A 41 0.71 -18.06 -13.42
CA TRP A 41 0.81 -18.97 -12.28
C TRP A 41 0.03 -18.43 -11.10
N TYR A 42 -0.65 -19.33 -10.41
CA TYR A 42 -1.28 -19.03 -9.12
C TYR A 42 -0.42 -19.62 -8.02
N VAL A 43 0.24 -18.76 -7.26
CA VAL A 43 1.19 -19.15 -6.22
C VAL A 43 0.66 -18.69 -4.87
N GLN A 44 0.25 -19.67 -4.04
CA GLN A 44 -0.22 -19.41 -2.69
C GLN A 44 0.72 -20.08 -1.70
N ASP A 45 1.08 -19.38 -0.62
CA ASP A 45 1.97 -19.91 0.39
C ASP A 45 1.47 -21.25 0.96
N GLY A 46 2.38 -22.23 1.03
CA GLY A 46 2.09 -23.57 1.54
C GLY A 46 1.30 -24.49 0.59
N LYS A 47 1.11 -24.09 -0.66
CA LYS A 47 0.47 -24.91 -1.69
C LYS A 47 1.33 -24.97 -2.95
N ASP A 48 1.14 -26.04 -3.74
CA ASP A 48 1.79 -26.16 -5.04
C ASP A 48 1.32 -25.06 -5.98
N ALA A 49 2.26 -24.51 -6.75
CA ALA A 49 1.97 -23.52 -7.76
C ALA A 49 1.11 -24.12 -8.88
N PHE A 50 0.04 -23.45 -9.26
CA PHE A 50 -0.86 -23.88 -10.33
C PHE A 50 -0.64 -23.01 -11.56
N GLN A 51 -0.38 -23.66 -12.70
CA GLN A 51 -0.26 -22.97 -13.99
C GLN A 51 -1.61 -22.96 -14.72
N PHE A 52 -2.03 -21.79 -15.16
CA PHE A 52 -3.21 -21.66 -16.00
C PHE A 52 -2.91 -22.08 -17.43
N ARG A 53 -3.91 -22.65 -18.11
CA ARG A 53 -3.81 -22.95 -19.54
C ARG A 53 -3.68 -21.66 -20.34
N PRO A 54 -2.93 -21.65 -21.44
CA PRO A 54 -2.80 -20.48 -22.32
C PRO A 54 -4.16 -19.93 -22.75
N GLY A 55 -4.30 -18.60 -22.75
CA GLY A 55 -5.52 -17.92 -23.17
C GLY A 55 -6.71 -18.01 -22.20
N LYS A 56 -6.53 -18.56 -20.99
CA LYS A 56 -7.60 -18.69 -19.97
C LYS A 56 -7.58 -17.62 -18.88
N VAL A 57 -6.61 -16.73 -18.90
CA VAL A 57 -6.50 -15.61 -17.95
C VAL A 57 -6.64 -14.30 -18.70
N CYS A 58 -7.60 -13.49 -18.26
CA CYS A 58 -7.74 -12.10 -18.67
C CYS A 58 -7.11 -11.22 -17.60
N HIS A 59 -6.10 -10.47 -17.99
CA HIS A 59 -5.42 -9.50 -17.13
C HIS A 59 -5.88 -8.10 -17.48
N LEU A 60 -6.56 -7.44 -16.55
CA LEU A 60 -6.90 -6.03 -16.60
C LEU A 60 -5.86 -5.28 -15.79
N MET A 61 -5.17 -4.34 -16.40
CA MET A 61 -4.15 -3.55 -15.70
C MET A 61 -4.35 -2.05 -15.92
N ASN A 62 -4.02 -1.28 -14.90
CA ASN A 62 -3.89 0.16 -15.02
C ASN A 62 -2.49 0.46 -15.58
N PRO A 63 -2.37 0.96 -16.82
CA PRO A 63 -1.09 1.07 -17.50
C PRO A 63 -0.16 2.06 -16.81
N ASP A 64 1.11 1.70 -16.74
CA ASP A 64 2.20 2.58 -16.33
C ASP A 64 3.30 2.58 -17.38
N ILE A 65 3.85 3.76 -17.65
CA ILE A 65 4.90 3.95 -18.68
C ILE A 65 6.18 3.19 -18.33
N ASN A 66 6.45 3.04 -17.04
CA ASN A 66 7.69 2.43 -16.56
C ASN A 66 7.61 0.92 -16.34
N GLN A 67 6.42 0.33 -16.50
CA GLN A 67 6.19 -1.07 -16.17
C GLN A 67 5.19 -1.71 -17.15
N GLU A 68 5.66 -2.73 -17.88
CA GLU A 68 4.86 -3.39 -18.91
C GLU A 68 4.15 -4.66 -18.43
N ILE A 69 4.64 -5.29 -17.35
CA ILE A 69 4.19 -6.61 -16.90
C ILE A 69 2.97 -6.52 -16.00
N TYR A 70 2.97 -5.57 -15.09
CA TYR A 70 1.88 -5.33 -14.13
C TYR A 70 1.42 -3.88 -14.18
N GLY A 71 0.16 -3.64 -13.83
CA GLY A 71 -0.36 -2.31 -13.64
C GLY A 71 0.07 -1.68 -12.31
N MET A 72 -0.09 -0.38 -12.20
CA MET A 72 0.23 0.40 -11.00
C MET A 72 -1.05 1.00 -10.41
N PRO A 73 -1.25 0.96 -9.09
CA PRO A 73 -2.40 1.57 -8.46
C PRO A 73 -2.31 3.10 -8.47
N GLU A 74 -3.46 3.75 -8.64
CA GLU A 74 -3.54 5.22 -8.76
C GLU A 74 -3.15 5.94 -7.46
N TYR A 75 -3.34 5.33 -6.29
CA TYR A 75 -3.04 5.96 -5.01
C TYR A 75 -1.54 6.14 -4.71
N LEU A 76 -0.64 5.58 -5.53
CA LEU A 76 0.80 5.71 -5.31
C LEU A 76 1.25 7.17 -5.29
N GLY A 77 0.62 8.05 -6.08
CA GLY A 77 0.90 9.48 -6.07
C GLY A 77 0.56 10.15 -4.73
N ALA A 78 -0.40 9.61 -4.00
CA ALA A 78 -0.85 10.13 -2.71
C ALA A 78 -0.26 9.37 -1.50
N LEU A 79 0.58 8.36 -1.73
CA LEU A 79 1.07 7.46 -0.68
C LEU A 79 1.87 8.20 0.39
N LEU A 80 2.70 9.15 -0.01
CA LEU A 80 3.48 9.97 0.94
C LEU A 80 2.56 10.80 1.84
N SER A 81 1.55 11.45 1.27
CA SER A 81 0.57 12.24 2.03
C SER A 81 -0.24 11.37 2.99
N ALA A 82 -0.65 10.18 2.57
CA ALA A 82 -1.34 9.21 3.41
C ALA A 82 -0.44 8.72 4.56
N SER A 83 0.83 8.47 4.30
CA SER A 83 1.82 8.08 5.30
C SER A 83 2.05 9.19 6.34
N LEU A 84 2.16 10.44 5.90
CA LEU A 84 2.28 11.61 6.80
C LEU A 84 1.04 11.78 7.67
N SER A 85 -0.14 11.63 7.11
CA SER A 85 -1.42 11.68 7.84
C SER A 85 -1.48 10.58 8.91
N HIS A 86 -1.11 9.36 8.56
CA HIS A 86 -1.04 8.25 9.51
C HIS A 86 -0.07 8.53 10.65
N SER A 87 1.12 9.05 10.36
CA SER A 87 2.13 9.40 11.37
C SER A 87 1.63 10.51 12.31
N ALA A 88 0.92 11.50 11.78
CA ALA A 88 0.32 12.57 12.59
C ALA A 88 -0.77 12.01 13.52
N ASP A 89 -1.60 11.10 13.07
CA ASP A 89 -2.64 10.47 13.88
C ASP A 89 -2.03 9.58 14.97
N MET A 90 -0.97 8.83 14.67
CA MET A 90 -0.21 8.06 15.65
C MET A 90 0.42 8.95 16.72
N PHE A 91 1.00 10.08 16.33
CA PHE A 91 1.55 11.07 17.27
C PHE A 91 0.47 11.62 18.20
N ARG A 92 -0.68 12.01 17.65
CA ARG A 92 -1.82 12.48 18.45
C ARG A 92 -2.31 11.41 19.42
N LYS A 93 -2.45 10.17 18.96
CA LYS A 93 -2.87 9.05 19.81
C LYS A 93 -1.92 8.86 20.98
N LEU A 94 -0.60 8.78 20.72
CA LEU A 94 0.41 8.64 21.76
C LEU A 94 0.42 9.80 22.74
N TYR A 95 0.22 11.02 22.24
CA TYR A 95 0.13 12.22 23.07
C TYR A 95 -1.06 12.15 24.05
N TYR A 96 -2.24 11.73 23.58
CA TYR A 96 -3.41 11.57 24.44
C TYR A 96 -3.29 10.38 25.40
N ASP A 97 -2.77 9.26 24.94
CA ASP A 97 -2.55 8.06 25.76
C ASP A 97 -1.57 8.33 26.92
N ASN A 98 -0.60 9.19 26.72
CA ASN A 98 0.38 9.60 27.73
C ASN A 98 -0.08 10.79 28.59
N GLY A 99 -1.35 11.18 28.53
CA GLY A 99 -1.96 12.17 29.39
C GLY A 99 -1.59 13.62 29.08
N SER A 100 -1.21 13.93 27.85
CA SER A 100 -0.94 15.31 27.38
C SER A 100 0.10 16.07 28.23
N HIS A 101 1.14 15.41 28.69
CA HIS A 101 2.16 16.06 29.49
C HIS A 101 3.10 16.91 28.62
N ALA A 102 3.41 18.10 29.12
CA ALA A 102 4.45 18.92 28.51
C ALA A 102 5.81 18.19 28.59
N GLY A 103 6.49 18.07 27.43
CA GLY A 103 7.79 17.39 27.36
C GLY A 103 8.96 18.19 27.93
N CYS A 104 8.75 19.47 28.23
CA CYS A 104 9.76 20.35 28.82
C CYS A 104 9.12 21.46 29.68
N ILE A 105 9.86 21.91 30.66
CA ILE A 105 9.53 23.11 31.47
C ILE A 105 10.53 24.18 31.07
N ILE A 106 10.05 25.30 30.54
CA ILE A 106 10.89 26.47 30.27
C ILE A 106 10.89 27.33 31.53
N TYR A 107 12.01 27.36 32.23
CA TYR A 107 12.22 28.27 33.34
C TYR A 107 12.90 29.54 32.85
N ILE A 108 12.16 30.66 32.88
CA ILE A 108 12.72 31.99 32.58
C ILE A 108 13.09 32.61 33.92
N GLY A 109 14.37 32.49 34.29
CA GLY A 109 14.92 33.24 35.41
C GLY A 109 14.95 34.72 35.04
N ALA A 110 14.20 35.53 35.75
CA ALA A 110 14.39 36.96 35.63
C ALA A 110 15.85 37.29 36.06
N ALA A 111 16.61 37.92 35.17
CA ALA A 111 17.89 38.48 35.56
C ALA A 111 17.62 39.36 36.76
N GLN A 112 18.24 39.07 37.89
CA GLN A 112 18.18 39.94 39.05
C GLN A 112 18.76 41.27 38.58
N VAL A 113 17.87 42.23 38.39
CA VAL A 113 18.31 43.63 38.24
C VAL A 113 18.96 43.99 39.57
N ASN A 114 20.28 44.07 39.57
CA ASN A 114 21.01 44.55 40.72
C ASN A 114 20.47 45.94 41.08
N ARG A 115 19.79 46.04 42.20
CA ARG A 115 19.26 47.31 42.71
C ARG A 115 20.37 48.31 43.01
N GLU A 116 21.64 47.89 43.06
CA GLU A 116 22.80 48.77 43.31
C GLU A 116 23.14 49.68 42.14
N SER A 117 22.59 49.49 40.97
CA SER A 117 22.84 50.35 39.81
C SER A 117 21.83 51.49 39.65
N MET A 118 20.88 51.63 40.56
CA MET A 118 19.83 52.66 40.47
C MET A 118 20.06 53.83 41.45
N ASP A 119 21.07 53.78 42.33
CA ASP A 119 21.35 54.79 43.30
C ASP A 119 22.66 55.60 43.04
N SER A 120 23.08 55.70 41.79
CA SER A 120 24.18 56.52 41.37
C SER A 120 23.81 57.55 40.31
#